data_f62975c528b58a8ced22525101042e0e
#
_entry.id   f62975c528b58a8ced22525101042e0e
#
_cell.length_a   1.000
_cell.length_b   1.000
_cell.length_c   1.000
_cell.angle_alpha   90.00
_cell.angle_beta   90.00
_cell.angle_gamma   90.00
#
_symmetry.space_group_name_H-M   'P 1'
#
loop_
_entity.id
_entity.type
_entity.pdbx_description
1 polymer ?
#
loop_
_entity_poly.entity_id
_entity_poly.type
_entity_poly.pdbx_seq_one_letter_code
_entity_poly.pdbx_strand_id
1 'polypeptide(L)'
;MDENQQTNQPKVVLAYSGGLDTSVILKWLLDKGYEVIAYIADVGQDDDFEAAKTKAEKIGASKVYIMDLKKEFVTNYIFQALKGNAIYEGTYLLGTSLARPLIAKYQIEIAKKEGAEYVSHGATGKGNDQVRFELAYYALNP
;
A
#
# COMPACT_ATOMS: atom_id res chain seq x y z
N MET A 1 -22.56 28.71 -21.94
CA MET A 1 -22.87 27.29 -21.81
C MET A 1 -21.54 26.61 -21.52
N ASP A 2 -21.20 26.55 -20.24
CA ASP A 2 -19.92 25.96 -19.82
C ASP A 2 -20.17 24.49 -19.59
N GLU A 3 -19.74 23.68 -20.56
CA GLU A 3 -19.66 22.24 -20.40
C GLU A 3 -18.61 21.95 -19.32
N ASN A 4 -19.10 21.46 -18.22
CA ASN A 4 -18.35 20.92 -17.09
C ASN A 4 -17.50 19.75 -17.60
N GLN A 5 -16.35 20.01 -18.21
CA GLN A 5 -15.32 19.00 -18.41
C GLN A 5 -14.75 18.68 -17.01
N GLN A 6 -15.45 17.82 -16.29
CA GLN A 6 -14.80 17.03 -15.26
C GLN A 6 -13.70 16.24 -15.98
N THR A 7 -12.51 16.78 -16.00
CA THR A 7 -11.31 16.03 -16.35
C THR A 7 -11.20 14.90 -15.32
N ASN A 8 -11.66 13.73 -15.73
CA ASN A 8 -11.60 12.53 -14.89
C ASN A 8 -10.11 12.17 -14.75
N GLN A 9 -9.47 12.73 -13.73
CA GLN A 9 -8.07 12.43 -13.44
C GLN A 9 -7.97 10.94 -13.10
N PRO A 10 -7.03 10.20 -13.72
CA PRO A 10 -6.85 8.80 -13.38
C PRO A 10 -6.42 8.68 -11.92
N LYS A 11 -7.03 7.73 -11.20
CA LYS A 11 -6.81 7.55 -9.78
C LYS A 11 -5.78 6.47 -9.52
N VAL A 12 -4.92 6.71 -8.54
CA VAL A 12 -3.93 5.74 -8.08
C VAL A 12 -3.98 5.59 -6.56
N VAL A 13 -3.99 4.34 -6.08
CA VAL A 13 -3.82 4.04 -4.66
C VAL A 13 -2.34 3.74 -4.41
N LEU A 14 -1.70 4.56 -3.60
CA LEU A 14 -0.30 4.42 -3.23
C LEU A 14 -0.17 3.78 -1.85
N ALA A 15 0.53 2.64 -1.76
CA ALA A 15 0.98 2.11 -0.48
C ALA A 15 2.01 3.07 0.11
N TYR A 16 1.63 3.79 1.16
CA TYR A 16 2.35 4.93 1.70
C TYR A 16 2.87 4.63 3.11
N SER A 17 4.16 4.79 3.32
CA SER A 17 4.81 4.54 4.62
C SER A 17 5.08 5.81 5.44
N GLY A 18 4.90 7.00 4.85
CA GLY A 18 5.35 8.25 5.48
C GLY A 18 6.85 8.54 5.30
N GLY A 19 7.62 7.59 4.78
CA GLY A 19 9.04 7.75 4.51
C GLY A 19 9.33 8.66 3.31
N LEU A 20 10.62 8.90 3.05
CA LEU A 20 11.07 9.78 1.97
C LEU A 20 10.63 9.24 0.60
N ASP A 21 10.89 7.96 0.32
CA ASP A 21 10.66 7.36 -1.00
C ASP A 21 9.19 7.45 -1.41
N THR A 22 8.28 7.03 -0.53
CA THR A 22 6.84 7.10 -0.82
C THR A 22 6.31 8.52 -0.88
N SER A 23 6.93 9.46 -0.16
CA SER A 23 6.58 10.89 -0.25
C SER A 23 7.01 11.51 -1.58
N VAL A 24 8.17 11.13 -2.11
CA VAL A 24 8.63 11.53 -3.44
C VAL A 24 7.72 10.92 -4.53
N ILE A 25 7.36 9.65 -4.40
CA ILE A 25 6.44 8.99 -5.34
C ILE A 25 5.08 9.68 -5.34
N LEU A 26 4.53 9.99 -4.16
CA LEU A 26 3.27 10.75 -4.03
C LEU A 26 3.32 12.05 -4.81
N LYS A 27 4.36 12.86 -4.56
CA LYS A 27 4.55 14.13 -5.26
C LYS A 27 4.70 13.94 -6.77
N TRP A 28 5.50 12.97 -7.20
CA TRP A 28 5.71 12.67 -8.61
C TRP A 28 4.41 12.25 -9.33
N LEU A 29 3.58 11.42 -8.70
CA LEU A 29 2.27 11.02 -9.25
C LEU A 29 1.33 12.22 -9.42
N LEU A 30 1.28 13.12 -8.42
CA LEU A 30 0.51 14.36 -8.50
C LEU A 30 0.99 15.24 -9.66
N ASP A 31 2.31 15.40 -9.83
CA ASP A 31 2.91 16.18 -10.91
C ASP A 31 2.65 15.56 -12.30
N LYS A 32 2.36 14.26 -12.36
CA LYS A 32 1.92 13.54 -13.57
C LYS A 32 0.41 13.64 -13.83
N GLY A 33 -0.33 14.33 -12.97
CA GLY A 33 -1.76 14.56 -13.14
C GLY A 33 -2.66 13.46 -12.59
N TYR A 34 -2.15 12.57 -11.73
CA TYR A 34 -2.97 11.57 -11.04
C TYR A 34 -3.66 12.16 -9.80
N GLU A 35 -4.86 11.70 -9.54
CA GLU A 35 -5.46 11.79 -8.21
C GLU A 35 -4.88 10.68 -7.34
N VAL A 36 -4.19 11.04 -6.25
CA VAL A 36 -3.49 10.06 -5.41
C VAL A 36 -4.24 9.84 -4.11
N ILE A 37 -4.57 8.59 -3.85
CA ILE A 37 -5.12 8.11 -2.59
C ILE A 37 -3.99 7.41 -1.83
N ALA A 38 -3.60 7.95 -0.68
CA ALA A 38 -2.57 7.34 0.16
C ALA A 38 -3.20 6.25 1.05
N TYR A 39 -2.56 5.09 1.10
CA TYR A 39 -2.97 3.97 1.92
C TYR A 39 -1.84 3.57 2.87
N ILE A 40 -2.11 3.65 4.17
CA ILE A 40 -1.19 3.31 5.26
C ILE A 40 -1.72 2.05 5.94
N ALA A 41 -0.90 1.01 6.02
CA ALA A 41 -1.22 -0.24 6.69
C ALA A 41 -0.53 -0.31 8.05
N ASP A 42 -1.32 -0.53 9.11
CA ASP A 42 -0.82 -0.85 10.44
C ASP A 42 -0.84 -2.38 10.62
N VAL A 43 0.32 -2.98 10.57
CA VAL A 43 0.54 -4.41 10.81
C VAL A 43 1.25 -4.68 12.15
N GLY A 44 1.36 -3.65 13.00
CA GLY A 44 1.97 -3.71 14.32
C GLY A 44 3.37 -3.11 14.41
N GLN A 45 3.82 -2.38 13.40
CA GLN A 45 5.06 -1.61 13.46
C GLN A 45 4.88 -0.36 14.35
N ASP A 46 5.99 0.11 14.91
CA ASP A 46 6.03 1.30 15.76
C ASP A 46 6.24 2.57 14.91
N ASP A 47 5.21 2.95 14.16
CA ASP A 47 5.19 4.12 13.29
C ASP A 47 4.16 5.15 13.77
N ASP A 48 4.44 6.44 13.56
CA ASP A 48 3.48 7.53 13.78
C ASP A 48 2.56 7.69 12.56
N PHE A 49 1.45 6.96 12.57
CA PHE A 49 0.48 6.95 11.47
C PHE A 49 -0.22 8.30 11.27
N GLU A 50 -0.46 9.06 12.34
CA GLU A 50 -1.10 10.37 12.24
C GLU A 50 -0.15 11.41 11.62
N ALA A 51 1.13 11.36 11.97
CA ALA A 51 2.14 12.17 11.31
C ALA A 51 2.29 11.81 9.82
N ALA A 52 2.28 10.51 9.49
CA ALA A 52 2.31 10.05 8.11
C ALA A 52 1.08 10.52 7.32
N LYS A 53 -0.11 10.43 7.89
CA LYS A 53 -1.35 10.94 7.31
C LYS A 53 -1.27 12.44 7.04
N THR A 54 -0.93 13.23 8.06
CA THR A 54 -0.79 14.69 7.94
C THR A 54 0.21 15.06 6.84
N LYS A 55 1.31 14.31 6.73
CA LYS A 55 2.31 14.52 5.68
C LYS A 55 1.75 14.23 4.29
N ALA A 56 1.04 13.12 4.12
CA ALA A 56 0.41 12.77 2.84
C ALA A 56 -0.60 13.84 2.39
N GLU A 57 -1.44 14.32 3.30
CA GLU A 57 -2.42 15.40 3.05
C GLU A 57 -1.73 16.71 2.65
N LYS A 58 -0.65 17.09 3.35
CA LYS A 58 0.14 18.29 3.02
C LYS A 58 0.81 18.21 1.65
N ILE A 59 1.22 17.03 1.22
CA ILE A 59 1.81 16.83 -0.12
C ILE A 59 0.74 16.94 -1.20
N GLY A 60 -0.52 16.57 -0.90
CA GLY A 60 -1.66 16.71 -1.80
C GLY A 60 -2.44 15.43 -2.08
N ALA A 61 -2.31 14.40 -1.25
CA ALA A 61 -3.17 13.22 -1.37
C ALA A 61 -4.65 13.62 -1.25
N SER A 62 -5.50 13.14 -2.14
CA SER A 62 -6.94 13.45 -2.15
C SER A 62 -7.68 12.78 -1.00
N LYS A 63 -7.21 11.60 -0.61
CA LYS A 63 -7.68 10.83 0.55
C LYS A 63 -6.53 10.10 1.21
N VAL A 64 -6.66 9.83 2.50
CA VAL A 64 -5.71 8.97 3.24
C VAL A 64 -6.50 7.90 4.00
N TYR A 65 -6.15 6.64 3.77
CA TYR A 65 -6.64 5.50 4.51
C TYR A 65 -5.59 5.01 5.48
N ILE A 66 -5.95 4.86 6.75
CA ILE A 66 -5.16 4.12 7.75
C ILE A 66 -5.96 2.86 8.09
N MET A 67 -5.38 1.70 7.83
CA MET A 67 -6.04 0.40 8.04
C MET A 67 -5.34 -0.36 9.15
N ASP A 68 -6.04 -0.64 10.25
CA ASP A 68 -5.55 -1.54 11.29
C ASP A 68 -5.70 -3.00 10.86
N LEU A 69 -4.60 -3.61 10.48
CA LEU A 69 -4.52 -4.99 10.00
C LEU A 69 -3.87 -5.94 11.01
N LYS A 70 -3.53 -5.47 12.21
CA LYS A 70 -2.80 -6.24 13.23
C LYS A 70 -3.45 -7.60 13.52
N LYS A 71 -4.74 -7.59 13.77
CA LYS A 71 -5.48 -8.82 14.12
C LYS A 71 -5.43 -9.83 12.96
N GLU A 72 -5.76 -9.40 11.74
CA GLU A 72 -5.74 -10.30 10.58
C GLU A 72 -4.33 -10.79 10.30
N PHE A 73 -3.33 -9.91 10.38
CA PHE A 73 -1.94 -10.28 10.18
C PHE A 73 -1.48 -11.39 11.14
N VAL A 74 -1.79 -11.24 12.43
CA VAL A 74 -1.42 -12.24 13.44
C VAL A 74 -2.17 -13.55 13.22
N THR A 75 -3.51 -13.51 13.07
CA THR A 75 -4.33 -14.73 13.05
C THR A 75 -4.23 -15.52 11.75
N ASN A 76 -4.18 -14.83 10.61
CA ASN A 76 -4.29 -15.46 9.31
C ASN A 76 -2.94 -15.67 8.61
N TYR A 77 -1.89 -14.97 9.04
CA TYR A 77 -0.56 -15.04 8.44
C TYR A 77 0.49 -15.55 9.43
N ILE A 78 0.69 -14.86 10.55
CA ILE A 78 1.77 -15.22 11.50
C ILE A 78 1.50 -16.59 12.13
N PHE A 79 0.29 -16.84 12.65
CA PHE A 79 -0.03 -18.12 13.26
C PHE A 79 0.04 -19.28 12.27
N GLN A 80 -0.30 -19.07 11.01
CA GLN A 80 -0.15 -20.12 9.99
C GLN A 80 1.32 -20.41 9.70
N ALA A 81 2.15 -19.38 9.61
CA ALA A 81 3.59 -19.53 9.43
C ALA A 81 4.24 -20.27 10.63
N LEU A 82 3.82 -19.92 11.85
CA LEU A 82 4.29 -20.60 13.06
C LEU A 82 3.88 -22.08 13.10
N LYS A 83 2.63 -22.41 12.77
CA LYS A 83 2.15 -23.79 12.67
C LYS A 83 2.92 -24.59 11.63
N GLY A 84 3.27 -23.96 10.51
CA GLY A 84 4.08 -24.57 9.44
C GLY A 84 5.58 -24.56 9.73
N ASN A 85 6.02 -24.00 10.86
CA ASN A 85 7.43 -23.79 11.18
C ASN A 85 8.21 -23.11 10.05
N ALA A 86 7.57 -22.10 9.44
CA ALA A 86 8.10 -21.39 8.28
C ALA A 86 9.20 -20.41 8.69
N ILE A 87 10.45 -20.86 8.53
CA ILE A 87 11.65 -20.08 8.77
C ILE A 87 12.53 -20.20 7.53
N TYR A 88 12.96 -19.07 6.96
CA TYR A 88 13.86 -19.07 5.82
C TYR A 88 15.31 -19.27 6.31
N GLU A 89 15.99 -20.29 5.77
CA GLU A 89 17.38 -20.64 6.10
C GLU A 89 17.66 -20.78 7.62
N GLY A 90 16.65 -21.15 8.40
CA GLY A 90 16.77 -21.39 9.84
C GLY A 90 16.90 -20.12 10.70
N THR A 91 16.84 -18.94 10.10
CA THR A 91 17.08 -17.66 10.83
C THR A 91 16.03 -16.59 10.57
N TYR A 92 15.54 -16.43 9.34
CA TYR A 92 14.65 -15.33 8.99
C TYR A 92 13.18 -15.69 9.17
N LEU A 93 12.47 -14.95 10.02
CA LEU A 93 11.08 -15.21 10.44
C LEU A 93 10.01 -14.75 9.45
N LEU A 94 10.38 -14.32 8.25
CA LEU A 94 9.48 -13.99 7.13
C LEU A 94 8.47 -12.84 7.39
N GLY A 95 8.68 -11.98 8.37
CA GLY A 95 7.73 -10.92 8.71
C GLY A 95 7.34 -10.04 7.53
N THR A 96 8.31 -9.50 6.80
CA THR A 96 8.07 -8.67 5.62
C THR A 96 7.40 -9.45 4.48
N SER A 97 7.80 -10.72 4.29
CA SER A 97 7.25 -11.60 3.27
C SER A 97 5.76 -11.88 3.48
N LEU A 98 5.35 -12.01 4.75
CA LEU A 98 3.96 -12.26 5.13
C LEU A 98 3.12 -10.99 5.10
N ALA A 99 3.70 -9.83 5.43
CA ALA A 99 2.99 -8.55 5.48
C ALA A 99 2.63 -8.02 4.07
N ARG A 100 3.53 -8.14 3.08
CA ARG A 100 3.32 -7.54 1.76
C ARG A 100 2.06 -8.05 1.03
N PRO A 101 1.75 -9.35 1.00
CA PRO A 101 0.50 -9.82 0.40
C PRO A 101 -0.75 -9.29 1.10
N LEU A 102 -0.75 -9.16 2.43
CA LEU A 102 -1.87 -8.60 3.18
C LEU A 102 -2.05 -7.11 2.86
N ILE A 103 -0.96 -6.35 2.81
CA ILE A 103 -0.99 -4.92 2.43
C ILE A 103 -1.54 -4.78 1.02
N ALA A 104 -1.06 -5.58 0.07
CA ALA A 104 -1.53 -5.57 -1.32
C ALA A 104 -3.03 -5.91 -1.43
N LYS A 105 -3.54 -6.85 -0.64
CA LYS A 105 -4.97 -7.21 -0.61
C LYS A 105 -5.83 -5.98 -0.33
N TYR A 106 -5.56 -5.28 0.76
CA TYR A 106 -6.36 -4.10 1.12
C TYR A 106 -6.15 -2.92 0.18
N GLN A 107 -4.97 -2.79 -0.42
CA GLN A 107 -4.73 -1.79 -1.46
C GLN A 107 -5.63 -2.01 -2.68
N ILE A 108 -5.79 -3.25 -3.13
CA ILE A 108 -6.71 -3.60 -4.22
C ILE A 108 -8.17 -3.37 -3.82
N GLU A 109 -8.55 -3.69 -2.57
CA GLU A 109 -9.91 -3.42 -2.08
C GLU A 109 -10.22 -1.92 -2.08
N ILE A 110 -9.28 -1.07 -1.64
CA ILE A 110 -9.42 0.38 -1.69
C ILE A 110 -9.50 0.86 -3.15
N ALA A 111 -8.66 0.33 -4.04
CA ALA A 111 -8.69 0.68 -5.45
C ALA A 111 -10.06 0.39 -6.08
N LYS A 112 -10.63 -0.78 -5.82
CA LYS A 112 -11.98 -1.14 -6.27
C LYS A 112 -13.05 -0.22 -5.70
N LYS A 113 -12.98 0.09 -4.41
CA LYS A 113 -13.93 0.98 -3.71
C LYS A 113 -13.90 2.41 -4.26
N GLU A 114 -12.74 2.93 -4.56
CA GLU A 114 -12.54 4.31 -5.03
C GLU A 114 -12.59 4.45 -6.56
N GLY A 115 -12.73 3.34 -7.28
CA GLY A 115 -12.67 3.32 -8.74
C GLY A 115 -11.30 3.74 -9.26
N ALA A 116 -10.23 3.38 -8.55
CA ALA A 116 -8.88 3.68 -8.96
C ALA A 116 -8.39 2.65 -9.99
N GLU A 117 -7.79 3.14 -11.07
CA GLU A 117 -7.30 2.34 -12.18
C GLU A 117 -5.89 1.79 -11.93
N TYR A 118 -5.17 2.39 -11.00
CA TYR A 118 -3.77 2.09 -10.74
C TYR A 118 -3.49 1.87 -9.25
N VAL A 119 -2.48 1.05 -8.99
CA VAL A 119 -1.86 0.89 -7.68
C VAL A 119 -0.36 1.16 -7.78
N SER A 120 0.23 1.69 -6.73
CA SER A 120 1.66 2.01 -6.67
C SER A 120 2.24 1.66 -5.30
N HIS A 121 3.53 1.37 -5.28
CA HIS A 121 4.29 1.09 -4.06
C HIS A 121 5.69 1.70 -4.13
N GLY A 122 6.36 1.81 -2.98
CA GLY A 122 7.73 2.33 -2.87
C GLY A 122 8.82 1.27 -2.82
N ALA A 123 8.52 0.00 -3.17
CA ALA A 123 9.52 -1.05 -3.16
C ALA A 123 10.50 -0.88 -4.32
N THR A 124 11.79 -1.14 -4.05
CA THR A 124 12.84 -1.06 -5.04
C THR A 124 12.64 -2.08 -6.17
N GLY A 125 12.79 -1.64 -7.41
CA GLY A 125 12.69 -2.51 -8.59
C GLY A 125 13.70 -3.66 -8.55
N LYS A 126 13.28 -4.84 -9.00
CA LYS A 126 14.03 -6.11 -8.94
C LYS A 126 14.33 -6.60 -7.51
N GLY A 127 13.61 -6.08 -6.52
CA GLY A 127 13.70 -6.53 -5.14
C GLY A 127 12.61 -7.52 -4.76
N ASN A 128 12.83 -8.25 -3.66
CA ASN A 128 11.86 -9.23 -3.16
C ASN A 128 10.50 -8.61 -2.81
N ASP A 129 10.48 -7.41 -2.26
CA ASP A 129 9.23 -6.74 -1.89
C ASP A 129 8.42 -6.32 -3.12
N GLN A 130 9.06 -5.87 -4.20
CA GLN A 130 8.40 -5.62 -5.47
C GLN A 130 7.66 -6.89 -5.94
N VAL A 131 8.36 -8.01 -6.02
CA VAL A 131 7.80 -9.28 -6.46
C VAL A 131 6.60 -9.69 -5.60
N ARG A 132 6.69 -9.53 -4.29
CA ARG A 132 5.60 -9.86 -3.35
C ARG A 132 4.35 -9.00 -3.58
N PHE A 133 4.53 -7.70 -3.80
CA PHE A 133 3.42 -6.81 -4.14
C PHE A 133 2.80 -7.19 -5.49
N GLU A 134 3.60 -7.30 -6.54
CA GLU A 134 3.11 -7.53 -7.89
C GLU A 134 2.42 -8.87 -8.04
N LEU A 135 2.98 -9.97 -7.50
CA LEU A 135 2.33 -11.28 -7.51
C LEU A 135 0.98 -11.25 -6.78
N ALA A 136 0.88 -10.53 -5.66
CA ALA A 136 -0.38 -10.37 -4.95
C ALA A 136 -1.39 -9.56 -5.78
N TYR A 137 -0.97 -8.48 -6.45
CA TYR A 137 -1.85 -7.71 -7.32
C TYR A 137 -2.38 -8.56 -8.47
N TYR A 138 -1.53 -9.29 -9.19
CA TYR A 138 -1.94 -10.18 -10.29
C TYR A 138 -2.89 -11.29 -9.84
N ALA A 139 -2.70 -11.81 -8.63
CA ALA A 139 -3.60 -12.83 -8.08
C ALA A 139 -4.99 -12.29 -7.70
N LEU A 140 -5.07 -11.02 -7.26
CA LEU A 140 -6.29 -10.41 -6.74
C LEU A 140 -7.08 -9.62 -7.79
N ASN A 141 -6.41 -9.13 -8.80
CA ASN A 141 -7.00 -8.33 -9.87
C ASN A 141 -6.10 -8.38 -11.12
N PRO A 142 -6.15 -9.50 -11.89
CA PRO A 142 -5.34 -9.71 -13.08
C PRO A 142 -5.65 -8.71 -14.21
#